data_f680396b2abc3f36306e4c23cd434561
#
_entry.id   f680396b2abc3f36306e4c23cd434561
#
_cell.length_a   1.000
_cell.length_b   1.000
_cell.length_c   1.000
_cell.angle_alpha   90.00
_cell.angle_beta   90.00
_cell.angle_gamma   90.00
#
_symmetry.space_group_name_H-M   'P 1'
#
loop_
_entity.id
_entity.type
_entity.pdbx_description
1 polymer ?
#
loop_
_entity_poly.entity_id
_entity_poly.type
_entity_poly.pdbx_seq_one_letter_code
_entity_poly.pdbx_strand_id
1 'polypeptide(L)'
;MKGNPNLAFATDLRRSVTRLGRRLRAERSVDALSANKLCVLSYLYAKRDCSPGEVAAAEHLQPQSLSKLLAELEAEGLTERSRSSRDGRQSILKITQKGKDSLRRDMGERDIWLAAAISSVSETEVQLLQIASAIMERLADYSPESSNASRGSA
;
A
#
# COMPACT_ATOMS: atom_id res chain seq x y z
N MET A 1 21.56 19.84 22.32
CA MET A 1 20.42 19.18 21.65
C MET A 1 20.53 17.68 21.87
N LYS A 2 19.67 17.08 22.70
CA LYS A 2 19.60 15.61 22.85
C LYS A 2 19.00 15.08 21.54
N GLY A 3 19.80 14.38 20.73
CA GLY A 3 19.31 13.74 19.50
C GLY A 3 18.16 12.79 19.82
N ASN A 4 17.18 12.67 18.92
CA ASN A 4 16.07 11.73 19.06
C ASN A 4 16.65 10.30 19.15
N PRO A 5 16.48 9.57 20.27
CA PRO A 5 17.07 8.25 20.46
C PRO A 5 16.63 7.22 19.40
N ASN A 6 15.48 7.49 18.76
CA ASN A 6 14.93 6.61 17.73
C ASN A 6 15.52 6.88 16.32
N LEU A 7 16.33 7.94 16.14
CA LEU A 7 16.79 8.32 14.79
C LEU A 7 17.72 7.27 14.15
N ALA A 8 18.62 6.70 14.93
CA ALA A 8 19.52 5.64 14.44
C ALA A 8 18.71 4.40 14.04
N PHE A 9 17.80 3.95 14.90
CA PHE A 9 16.92 2.82 14.62
C PHE A 9 16.02 3.07 13.40
N ALA A 10 15.43 4.27 13.28
CA ALA A 10 14.63 4.65 12.12
C ALA A 10 15.43 4.58 10.81
N THR A 11 16.72 4.96 10.85
CA THR A 11 17.62 4.85 9.70
C THR A 11 17.83 3.39 9.29
N ASP A 12 18.07 2.51 10.24
CA ASP A 12 18.31 1.09 9.96
C ASP A 12 17.03 0.39 9.50
N LEU A 13 15.90 0.68 10.12
CA LEU A 13 14.60 0.16 9.70
C LEU A 13 14.26 0.59 8.27
N ARG A 14 14.39 1.89 7.96
CA ARG A 14 14.17 2.41 6.61
C ARG A 14 15.05 1.71 5.58
N ARG A 15 16.34 1.50 5.90
CA ARG A 15 17.30 0.79 5.02
C ARG A 15 16.84 -0.64 4.75
N SER A 16 16.44 -1.36 5.80
CA SER A 16 15.99 -2.76 5.73
C SER A 16 14.71 -2.90 4.90
N VAL A 17 13.70 -2.06 5.16
CA VAL A 17 12.44 -2.01 4.40
C VAL A 17 12.68 -1.67 2.93
N THR A 18 13.55 -0.67 2.67
CA THR A 18 13.89 -0.28 1.29
C THR A 18 14.60 -1.42 0.54
N ARG A 19 15.51 -2.14 1.21
CA ARG A 19 16.23 -3.28 0.61
C ARG A 19 15.29 -4.44 0.30
N LEU A 20 14.45 -4.81 1.25
CA LEU A 20 13.44 -5.86 1.06
C LEU A 20 12.46 -5.50 -0.06
N GLY A 21 11.93 -4.28 -0.05
CA GLY A 21 11.05 -3.80 -1.10
C GLY A 21 11.69 -3.77 -2.49
N ARG A 22 13.00 -3.50 -2.59
CA ARG A 22 13.76 -3.62 -3.86
C ARG A 22 13.86 -5.06 -4.30
N ARG A 23 14.11 -5.99 -3.38
CA ARG A 23 14.18 -7.42 -3.70
C ARG A 23 12.84 -7.94 -4.19
N LEU A 24 11.74 -7.64 -3.51
CA LEU A 24 10.38 -8.00 -3.93
C LEU A 24 10.03 -7.43 -5.31
N ARG A 25 10.51 -6.21 -5.63
CA ARG A 25 10.34 -5.65 -6.99
C ARG A 25 11.14 -6.39 -8.06
N ALA A 26 12.25 -7.01 -7.72
CA ALA A 26 13.04 -7.80 -8.67
C ALA A 26 12.38 -9.14 -9.04
N GLU A 27 11.46 -9.63 -8.21
CA GLU A 27 10.67 -10.85 -8.45
C GLU A 27 9.42 -10.58 -9.32
N ARG A 28 9.42 -9.51 -10.10
CA ARG A 28 8.29 -9.14 -10.98
C ARG A 28 8.37 -9.86 -12.31
N SER A 29 7.22 -10.31 -12.82
CA SER A 29 7.09 -10.75 -14.20
C SER A 29 7.28 -9.59 -15.20
N VAL A 30 7.51 -9.93 -16.47
CA VAL A 30 7.69 -8.96 -17.57
C VAL A 30 6.42 -8.09 -17.73
N ASP A 31 5.25 -8.67 -17.49
CA ASP A 31 3.93 -7.99 -17.60
C ASP A 31 3.43 -7.39 -16.27
N ALA A 32 4.34 -7.14 -15.32
CA ALA A 32 3.97 -6.65 -14.01
C ALA A 32 3.38 -5.23 -14.05
N LEU A 33 2.38 -5.00 -13.19
CA LEU A 33 1.79 -3.67 -12.98
C LEU A 33 2.85 -2.66 -12.52
N SER A 34 2.75 -1.40 -12.95
CA SER A 34 3.63 -0.35 -12.40
C SER A 34 3.37 -0.22 -10.88
N ALA A 35 4.37 0.28 -10.14
CA ALA A 35 4.24 0.42 -8.68
C ALA A 35 2.99 1.21 -8.28
N ASN A 36 2.70 2.31 -9.00
CA ASN A 36 1.51 3.13 -8.72
C ASN A 36 0.21 2.40 -9.04
N LYS A 37 0.14 1.61 -10.14
CA LYS A 37 -1.04 0.79 -10.46
C LYS A 37 -1.26 -0.27 -9.38
N LEU A 38 -0.18 -0.90 -8.92
CA LEU A 38 -0.23 -1.90 -7.86
C LEU A 38 -0.77 -1.30 -6.55
N CYS A 39 -0.25 -0.14 -6.12
CA CYS A 39 -0.72 0.54 -4.90
C CYS A 39 -2.23 0.85 -4.98
N VAL A 40 -2.68 1.49 -6.06
CA VAL A 40 -4.09 1.83 -6.24
C VAL A 40 -4.98 0.59 -6.27
N LEU A 41 -4.61 -0.45 -7.01
CA LEU A 41 -5.40 -1.70 -7.06
C LEU A 41 -5.42 -2.42 -5.71
N SER A 42 -4.32 -2.44 -4.97
CA SER A 42 -4.24 -3.02 -3.62
C SER A 42 -5.16 -2.27 -2.65
N TYR A 43 -5.14 -0.94 -2.69
CA TYR A 43 -6.01 -0.11 -1.87
C TYR A 43 -7.50 -0.37 -2.17
N LEU A 44 -7.88 -0.37 -3.47
CA LEU A 44 -9.25 -0.66 -3.89
C LEU A 44 -9.69 -2.09 -3.54
N TYR A 45 -8.77 -3.05 -3.58
CA TYR A 45 -9.05 -4.43 -3.17
C TYR A 45 -9.36 -4.53 -1.67
N ALA A 46 -8.62 -3.81 -0.83
CA ALA A 46 -8.79 -3.82 0.63
C ALA A 46 -10.03 -3.04 1.09
N LYS A 47 -10.30 -1.87 0.49
CA LYS A 47 -11.38 -0.95 0.93
C LYS A 47 -12.69 -1.12 0.16
N ARG A 48 -12.70 -1.80 -0.96
CA ARG A 48 -13.82 -2.10 -1.87
C ARG A 48 -14.34 -0.88 -2.62
N ASP A 49 -15.05 0.04 -1.95
CA ASP A 49 -15.71 1.21 -2.55
C ASP A 49 -15.02 2.49 -2.04
N CYS A 50 -14.30 3.21 -2.90
CA CYS A 50 -13.54 4.39 -2.51
C CYS A 50 -13.76 5.54 -3.50
N SER A 51 -13.74 6.75 -2.99
CA SER A 51 -13.65 7.95 -3.84
C SER A 51 -12.21 8.17 -4.33
N PRO A 52 -12.00 8.87 -5.46
CA PRO A 52 -10.66 9.27 -5.89
C PRO A 52 -9.87 10.05 -4.84
N GLY A 53 -10.57 10.88 -4.03
CA GLY A 53 -9.96 11.66 -2.94
C GLY A 53 -9.39 10.79 -1.83
N GLU A 54 -10.10 9.72 -1.45
CA GLU A 54 -9.62 8.75 -0.44
C GLU A 54 -8.39 8.01 -0.94
N VAL A 55 -8.37 7.61 -2.21
CA VAL A 55 -7.20 6.97 -2.83
C VAL A 55 -6.01 7.92 -2.87
N ALA A 56 -6.23 9.19 -3.26
CA ALA A 56 -5.17 10.21 -3.29
C ALA A 56 -4.53 10.43 -1.92
N ALA A 57 -5.36 10.53 -0.89
CA ALA A 57 -4.92 10.75 0.49
C ALA A 57 -4.12 9.55 1.02
N ALA A 58 -4.63 8.33 0.82
CA ALA A 58 -4.00 7.11 1.31
C ALA A 58 -2.66 6.81 0.64
N GLU A 59 -2.58 7.02 -0.69
CA GLU A 59 -1.37 6.73 -1.46
C GLU A 59 -0.44 7.95 -1.61
N HIS A 60 -0.74 9.07 -0.94
CA HIS A 60 0.01 10.32 -1.02
C HIS A 60 0.27 10.80 -2.47
N LEU A 61 -0.71 10.58 -3.36
CA LEU A 61 -0.62 10.93 -4.77
C LEU A 61 -1.19 12.33 -5.03
N GLN A 62 -0.51 13.08 -5.89
CA GLN A 62 -1.06 14.34 -6.38
C GLN A 62 -2.32 14.08 -7.23
N PRO A 63 -3.40 14.89 -7.10
CA PRO A 63 -4.67 14.66 -7.78
C PRO A 63 -4.56 14.50 -9.31
N GLN A 64 -3.68 15.26 -9.95
CA GLN A 64 -3.46 15.17 -11.40
C GLN A 64 -2.81 13.83 -11.80
N SER A 65 -1.80 13.39 -11.04
CA SER A 65 -1.14 12.10 -11.27
C SER A 65 -2.10 10.94 -11.07
N LEU A 66 -2.93 11.00 -10.01
CA LEU A 66 -3.96 10.00 -9.76
C LEU A 66 -5.01 9.98 -10.88
N SER A 67 -5.48 11.14 -11.35
CA SER A 67 -6.49 11.19 -12.43
C SER A 67 -6.02 10.51 -13.70
N LYS A 68 -4.75 10.73 -14.10
CA LYS A 68 -4.14 10.04 -15.25
C LYS A 68 -4.06 8.54 -15.02
N LEU A 69 -3.59 8.13 -13.83
CA LEU A 69 -3.44 6.72 -13.46
C LEU A 69 -4.78 5.99 -13.44
N LEU A 70 -5.84 6.62 -12.92
CA LEU A 70 -7.19 6.06 -12.91
C LEU A 70 -7.75 5.89 -14.32
N ALA A 71 -7.52 6.88 -15.20
CA ALA A 71 -7.94 6.77 -16.60
C ALA A 71 -7.24 5.60 -17.33
N GLU A 72 -5.95 5.39 -17.06
CA GLU A 72 -5.20 4.23 -17.57
C GLU A 72 -5.78 2.90 -17.05
N LEU A 73 -6.04 2.80 -15.74
CA LEU A 73 -6.62 1.61 -15.13
C LEU A 73 -8.04 1.30 -15.66
N GLU A 74 -8.86 2.33 -15.88
CA GLU A 74 -10.18 2.19 -16.48
C GLU A 74 -10.09 1.74 -17.94
N ALA A 75 -9.19 2.34 -18.74
CA ALA A 75 -8.96 1.95 -20.14
C ALA A 75 -8.46 0.49 -20.27
N GLU A 76 -7.66 0.03 -19.33
CA GLU A 76 -7.20 -1.36 -19.24
C GLU A 76 -8.27 -2.32 -18.69
N GLY A 77 -9.42 -1.79 -18.22
CA GLY A 77 -10.51 -2.56 -17.63
C GLY A 77 -10.17 -3.17 -16.25
N LEU A 78 -9.19 -2.60 -15.54
CA LEU A 78 -8.76 -3.06 -14.22
C LEU A 78 -9.58 -2.43 -13.10
N THR A 79 -10.12 -1.25 -13.34
CA THR A 79 -11.05 -0.55 -12.45
C THR A 79 -12.29 -0.10 -13.21
N GLU A 80 -13.35 0.14 -12.48
CA GLU A 80 -14.58 0.74 -12.98
C GLU A 80 -15.00 1.90 -12.10
N ARG A 81 -15.68 2.88 -12.70
CA ARG A 81 -16.21 4.03 -12.02
C ARG A 81 -17.73 3.97 -11.99
N SER A 82 -18.32 4.18 -10.82
CA SER A 82 -19.77 4.28 -10.64
C SER A 82 -20.11 5.55 -9.87
N ARG A 83 -21.39 5.93 -9.88
CA ARG A 83 -21.88 7.01 -9.03
C ARG A 83 -22.21 6.47 -7.65
N SER A 84 -21.93 7.24 -6.60
CA SER A 84 -22.31 6.89 -5.23
C SER A 84 -23.84 6.77 -5.13
N SER A 85 -24.32 5.70 -4.52
CA SER A 85 -25.74 5.54 -4.19
C SER A 85 -26.22 6.48 -3.09
N ARG A 86 -25.30 7.04 -2.29
CA ARG A 86 -25.60 7.97 -1.18
C ARG A 86 -25.56 9.43 -1.63
N ASP A 87 -24.63 9.77 -2.51
CA ASP A 87 -24.49 11.11 -3.08
C ASP A 87 -24.12 10.96 -4.56
N GLY A 88 -25.11 11.11 -5.44
CA GLY A 88 -24.93 10.96 -6.89
C GLY A 88 -23.89 11.91 -7.52
N ARG A 89 -23.35 12.86 -6.76
CA ARG A 89 -22.26 13.76 -7.19
C ARG A 89 -20.89 13.14 -6.97
N GLN A 90 -20.78 12.14 -6.09
CA GLN A 90 -19.51 11.49 -5.81
C GLN A 90 -19.27 10.28 -6.72
N SER A 91 -18.08 10.24 -7.30
CA SER A 91 -17.59 9.10 -8.05
C SER A 91 -17.00 8.05 -7.12
N ILE A 92 -17.38 6.80 -7.29
CA ILE A 92 -16.85 5.64 -6.57
C ILE A 92 -16.05 4.78 -7.53
N LEU A 93 -14.86 4.42 -7.10
CA LEU A 93 -13.94 3.52 -7.80
C LEU A 93 -14.10 2.11 -7.25
N LYS A 94 -14.08 1.14 -8.14
CA LYS A 94 -14.10 -0.30 -7.81
C LYS A 94 -13.06 -1.03 -8.64
N ILE A 95 -12.43 -2.02 -8.01
CA ILE A 95 -11.59 -2.96 -8.73
C ILE A 95 -12.46 -4.00 -9.45
N THR A 96 -12.23 -4.21 -10.75
CA THR A 96 -12.92 -5.22 -11.53
C THR A 96 -12.40 -6.64 -11.24
N GLN A 97 -13.08 -7.67 -11.74
CA GLN A 97 -12.55 -9.04 -11.63
C GLN A 97 -11.19 -9.16 -12.35
N LYS A 98 -11.05 -8.55 -13.54
CA LYS A 98 -9.78 -8.48 -14.28
C LYS A 98 -8.69 -7.80 -13.47
N GLY A 99 -9.03 -6.70 -12.76
CA GLY A 99 -8.10 -6.01 -11.86
C GLY A 99 -7.63 -6.89 -10.70
N LYS A 100 -8.56 -7.62 -10.07
CA LYS A 100 -8.23 -8.59 -9.00
C LYS A 100 -7.30 -9.71 -9.48
N ASP A 101 -7.55 -10.23 -10.67
CA ASP A 101 -6.73 -11.31 -11.23
C ASP A 101 -5.33 -10.81 -11.63
N SER A 102 -5.24 -9.58 -12.17
CA SER A 102 -3.96 -8.92 -12.45
C SER A 102 -3.17 -8.64 -11.17
N LEU A 103 -3.84 -8.14 -10.12
CA LEU A 103 -3.23 -7.91 -8.81
C LEU A 103 -2.69 -9.21 -8.20
N ARG A 104 -3.52 -10.26 -8.19
CA ARG A 104 -3.14 -11.57 -7.65
C ARG A 104 -1.97 -12.19 -8.40
N ARG A 105 -1.93 -12.06 -9.72
CA ARG A 105 -0.81 -12.54 -10.54
C ARG A 105 0.48 -11.79 -10.24
N ASP A 106 0.43 -10.45 -10.18
CA ASP A 106 1.60 -9.61 -9.92
C ASP A 106 2.16 -9.81 -8.50
N MET A 107 1.31 -10.08 -7.51
CA MET A 107 1.73 -10.32 -6.12
C MET A 107 2.18 -11.77 -5.89
N GLY A 108 1.61 -12.73 -6.61
CA GLY A 108 1.82 -14.16 -6.33
C GLY A 108 3.29 -14.58 -6.40
N GLU A 109 4.05 -14.12 -7.39
CA GLU A 109 5.48 -14.44 -7.53
C GLU A 109 6.30 -13.88 -6.35
N ARG A 110 5.96 -12.68 -5.91
CA ARG A 110 6.59 -12.04 -4.74
C ARG A 110 6.26 -12.77 -3.45
N ASP A 111 5.00 -13.19 -3.31
CA ASP A 111 4.54 -13.92 -2.13
C ASP A 111 5.20 -15.31 -2.06
N ILE A 112 5.35 -16.00 -3.19
CA ILE A 112 6.06 -17.28 -3.28
C ILE A 112 7.53 -17.11 -2.87
N TRP A 113 8.21 -16.11 -3.43
CA TRP A 113 9.59 -15.82 -3.06
C TRP A 113 9.72 -15.45 -1.58
N LEU A 114 8.84 -14.59 -1.07
CA LEU A 114 8.87 -14.16 0.33
C LEU A 114 8.58 -15.32 1.29
N ALA A 115 7.63 -16.19 0.94
CA ALA A 115 7.33 -17.40 1.73
C ALA A 115 8.54 -18.33 1.81
N ALA A 116 9.26 -18.54 0.69
CA ALA A 116 10.51 -19.31 0.69
C ALA A 116 11.59 -18.65 1.55
N ALA A 117 11.72 -17.32 1.49
CA ALA A 117 12.67 -16.59 2.34
C ALA A 117 12.31 -16.69 3.84
N ILE A 118 11.02 -16.58 4.19
CA ILE A 118 10.52 -16.75 5.56
C ILE A 118 10.81 -18.18 6.08
N SER A 119 10.71 -19.19 5.22
CA SER A 119 11.03 -20.57 5.60
C SER A 119 12.51 -20.80 5.95
N SER A 120 13.41 -19.84 5.66
CA SER A 120 14.83 -19.91 5.99
C SER A 120 15.19 -19.34 7.37
N VAL A 121 14.24 -18.74 8.09
CA VAL A 121 14.44 -18.18 9.43
C VAL A 121 13.77 -19.05 10.49
N SER A 122 14.14 -18.86 11.76
CA SER A 122 13.59 -19.62 12.88
C SER A 122 12.12 -19.26 13.15
N GLU A 123 11.39 -20.18 13.79
CA GLU A 123 9.99 -19.95 14.19
C GLU A 123 9.81 -18.70 15.05
N THR A 124 10.76 -18.44 15.97
CA THR A 124 10.75 -17.21 16.77
C THR A 124 10.88 -15.96 15.93
N GLU A 125 11.74 -15.96 14.89
CA GLU A 125 11.88 -14.83 13.97
C GLU A 125 10.62 -14.64 13.12
N VAL A 126 9.95 -15.73 12.71
CA VAL A 126 8.64 -15.65 12.04
C VAL A 126 7.60 -14.96 12.90
N GLN A 127 7.51 -15.32 14.20
CA GLN A 127 6.59 -14.66 15.14
C GLN A 127 6.92 -13.17 15.31
N LEU A 128 8.20 -12.81 15.39
CA LEU A 128 8.64 -11.41 15.44
C LEU A 128 8.26 -10.65 14.15
N LEU A 129 8.42 -11.26 12.98
CA LEU A 129 8.02 -10.67 11.71
C LEU A 129 6.49 -10.46 11.63
N GLN A 130 5.68 -11.37 12.15
CA GLN A 130 4.22 -11.22 12.22
C GLN A 130 3.82 -10.01 13.08
N ILE A 131 4.45 -9.85 14.25
CA ILE A 131 4.23 -8.68 15.10
C ILE A 131 4.73 -7.40 14.41
N ALA A 132 5.91 -7.45 13.81
CA ALA A 132 6.51 -6.31 13.12
C ALA A 132 5.68 -5.84 11.93
N SER A 133 5.07 -6.75 11.16
CA SER A 133 4.21 -6.37 10.02
C SER A 133 3.01 -5.55 10.47
N ALA A 134 2.32 -5.95 11.53
CA ALA A 134 1.20 -5.20 12.10
C ALA A 134 1.64 -3.82 12.64
N ILE A 135 2.87 -3.71 13.16
CA ILE A 135 3.43 -2.43 13.60
C ILE A 135 3.74 -1.55 12.39
N MET A 136 4.31 -2.11 11.32
CA MET A 136 4.66 -1.38 10.10
C MET A 136 3.41 -0.77 9.42
N GLU A 137 2.28 -1.47 9.38
CA GLU A 137 1.01 -0.93 8.88
C GLU A 137 0.59 0.31 9.69
N ARG A 138 0.63 0.23 11.03
CA ARG A 138 0.31 1.39 11.88
C ARG A 138 1.28 2.56 11.70
N LEU A 139 2.56 2.28 11.43
CA LEU A 139 3.56 3.32 11.15
C LEU A 139 3.32 3.99 9.80
N ALA A 140 2.82 3.25 8.81
CA ALA A 140 2.46 3.79 7.51
C ALA A 140 1.27 4.77 7.58
N ASP A 141 0.33 4.52 8.50
CA ASP A 141 -0.83 5.40 8.73
C ASP A 141 -0.52 6.59 9.66
N TYR A 142 0.71 6.70 10.17
CA TYR A 142 1.05 7.78 11.11
C TYR A 142 1.06 9.15 10.43
N SER A 143 0.25 10.08 10.95
CA SER A 143 0.27 11.51 10.59
C SER A 143 0.67 12.36 11.81
N PRO A 144 1.67 13.26 11.67
CA PRO A 144 2.08 14.15 12.77
C PRO A 144 0.95 15.04 13.30
N GLU A 145 -0.02 15.39 12.45
CA GLU A 145 -1.14 16.29 12.81
C GLU A 145 -2.14 15.62 13.75
N SER A 146 -2.37 14.33 13.64
CA SER A 146 -3.28 13.57 14.50
C SER A 146 -2.73 13.36 15.92
N SER A 147 -1.42 13.42 16.10
CA SER A 147 -0.75 13.25 17.41
C SER A 147 -0.88 14.46 18.33
N ASN A 148 -1.09 15.67 17.79
CA ASN A 148 -1.24 16.89 18.60
C ASN A 148 -2.66 17.07 19.16
N ALA A 149 -3.68 16.52 18.52
CA ALA A 149 -5.06 16.60 18.99
C ALA A 149 -5.30 15.80 20.29
N SER A 150 -4.53 14.73 20.51
CA SER A 150 -4.68 13.88 21.71
C SER A 150 -3.92 14.39 22.94
N ARG A 151 -3.04 15.38 22.81
CA ARG A 151 -2.25 15.95 23.91
C ARG A 151 -2.81 17.25 24.46
N GLY A 152 -3.87 17.81 23.86
CA GLY A 152 -4.50 19.06 24.25
C GLY A 152 -5.75 18.92 25.15
N SER A 153 -6.09 17.71 25.61
CA SER A 153 -7.28 17.42 26.43
C SER A 153 -6.92 16.70 27.74
N ALA A 154 -5.84 17.15 28.41
CA ALA A 154 -5.52 16.71 29.76
C ALA A 154 -5.21 17.92 30.65
#